data_597895d5e596429ac616447929f03527
#
_entry.id   597895d5e596429ac616447929f03527
#
_cell.length_a   1.000
_cell.length_b   1.000
_cell.length_c   1.000
_cell.angle_alpha   90.00
_cell.angle_beta   90.00
_cell.angle_gamma   90.00
#
_symmetry.space_group_name_H-M   'P 1'
#
loop_
_entity.id
_entity.type
_entity.pdbx_description
1 polymer ?
#
loop_
_entity_poly.entity_id
_entity_poly.type
_entity_poly.pdbx_seq_one_letter_code
_entity_poly.pdbx_strand_id
1 'polypeptide(L)'
;MKKTSKAFLFLIPIFSLTFISSKSLEPKKINIVIDASHGGNDYGVISNSITEKKIVEQVTNKIKSLNSNVVIHLTRSDDTFLSYEERTDFINKIKPDLVLSLHVNSSLNNKTSGLEFYVAKETEFFEKSNEIATRLHDKFSKDTNLKIAGIKTGPFYILKRSDVPAVIVELGYLTNENDKKNLINDKEQSKIAKSISEFISEMK
;
A
#
# COMPACT_ATOMS: atom_id res chain seq x y z
N MET A 1 -81.27 32.03 39.57
CA MET A 1 -79.90 32.45 39.36
C MET A 1 -79.10 31.23 38.89
N LYS A 2 -78.76 31.12 37.57
CA LYS A 2 -78.01 30.02 37.00
C LYS A 2 -76.56 30.45 36.89
N LYS A 3 -75.63 29.79 37.61
CA LYS A 3 -74.22 30.00 37.52
C LYS A 3 -73.65 29.16 36.30
N THR A 4 -73.22 29.85 35.30
CA THR A 4 -72.52 29.23 34.18
C THR A 4 -70.98 29.11 34.48
N SER A 5 -70.54 27.90 34.68
CA SER A 5 -69.08 27.58 34.84
C SER A 5 -68.44 27.57 33.47
N LYS A 6 -67.41 28.45 33.21
CA LYS A 6 -66.62 28.45 32.02
C LYS A 6 -65.44 27.53 32.29
N ALA A 7 -65.36 26.38 31.58
CA ALA A 7 -64.22 25.53 31.57
C ALA A 7 -63.13 26.12 30.61
N PHE A 8 -61.96 26.40 31.15
CA PHE A 8 -60.82 26.88 30.41
C PHE A 8 -60.00 25.64 29.95
N LEU A 9 -60.01 25.36 28.65
CA LEU A 9 -59.26 24.26 28.08
C LEU A 9 -57.84 24.74 27.83
N PHE A 10 -56.87 24.27 28.63
CA PHE A 10 -55.43 24.52 28.37
C PHE A 10 -54.93 23.56 27.30
N LEU A 11 -54.64 24.06 26.10
CA LEU A 11 -53.92 23.35 25.05
C LEU A 11 -52.43 23.39 25.40
N ILE A 12 -51.85 22.24 25.76
CA ILE A 12 -50.41 22.08 25.94
C ILE A 12 -49.82 21.73 24.56
N PRO A 13 -48.95 22.55 23.99
CA PRO A 13 -48.28 22.18 22.72
C PRO A 13 -47.29 21.05 23.02
N ILE A 14 -47.52 19.89 22.40
CA ILE A 14 -46.56 18.77 22.38
C ILE A 14 -45.43 19.15 21.40
N PHE A 15 -44.31 19.59 21.97
CA PHE A 15 -43.09 19.82 21.20
C PHE A 15 -42.44 18.45 20.90
N SER A 16 -42.68 17.92 19.71
CA SER A 16 -42.07 16.68 19.26
C SER A 16 -40.61 16.96 18.95
N LEU A 17 -39.71 16.62 19.90
CA LEU A 17 -38.24 16.66 19.67
C LEU A 17 -37.86 15.49 18.74
N THR A 18 -37.74 15.75 17.45
CA THR A 18 -37.13 14.79 16.52
C THR A 18 -35.64 14.75 16.79
N PHE A 19 -35.16 13.72 17.47
CA PHE A 19 -33.75 13.39 17.55
C PHE A 19 -33.26 12.97 16.16
N ILE A 20 -32.65 13.90 15.43
CA ILE A 20 -31.87 13.56 14.22
C ILE A 20 -30.59 12.91 14.72
N SER A 21 -30.58 11.57 14.76
CA SER A 21 -29.36 10.80 14.98
C SER A 21 -28.44 11.05 13.79
N SER A 22 -27.49 11.96 13.95
CA SER A 22 -26.38 12.09 13.01
C SER A 22 -25.51 10.84 13.15
N LYS A 23 -25.70 9.88 12.24
CA LYS A 23 -24.79 8.75 12.10
C LYS A 23 -23.45 9.36 11.71
N SER A 24 -22.51 9.43 12.65
CA SER A 24 -21.14 9.81 12.37
C SER A 24 -20.63 8.81 11.32
N LEU A 25 -20.37 9.29 10.10
CA LEU A 25 -19.70 8.49 9.09
C LEU A 25 -18.28 8.26 9.63
N GLU A 26 -18.04 7.06 10.13
CA GLU A 26 -16.66 6.64 10.42
C GLU A 26 -15.81 6.89 9.17
N PRO A 27 -14.65 7.53 9.31
CA PRO A 27 -13.79 7.79 8.16
C PRO A 27 -13.46 6.46 7.47
N LYS A 28 -13.66 6.40 6.16
CA LYS A 28 -13.33 5.21 5.35
C LYS A 28 -11.85 4.86 5.61
N LYS A 29 -11.60 3.68 6.15
CA LYS A 29 -10.23 3.17 6.30
C LYS A 29 -9.63 2.94 4.92
N ILE A 30 -8.41 3.42 4.74
CA ILE A 30 -7.64 3.17 3.53
C ILE A 30 -7.36 1.67 3.42
N ASN A 31 -7.52 1.15 2.23
CA ASN A 31 -7.43 -0.26 1.90
C ASN A 31 -6.28 -0.47 0.91
N ILE A 32 -5.22 -1.16 1.32
CA ILE A 32 -3.99 -1.33 0.54
C ILE A 32 -3.76 -2.81 0.28
N VAL A 33 -3.33 -3.14 -0.94
CA VAL A 33 -2.71 -4.43 -1.22
C VAL A 33 -1.20 -4.24 -1.29
N ILE A 34 -0.46 -5.01 -0.49
CA ILE A 34 0.97 -5.21 -0.66
C ILE A 34 1.15 -6.54 -1.41
N ASP A 35 1.66 -6.47 -2.62
CA ASP A 35 2.03 -7.66 -3.36
C ASP A 35 3.46 -8.05 -2.99
N ALA A 36 3.59 -9.17 -2.28
CA ALA A 36 4.86 -9.80 -2.00
C ALA A 36 5.26 -10.65 -3.21
N SER A 37 6.13 -10.11 -4.08
CA SER A 37 6.53 -10.76 -5.31
C SER A 37 7.13 -12.16 -5.09
N HIS A 38 7.11 -12.99 -6.14
CA HIS A 38 7.66 -14.34 -6.14
C HIS A 38 7.03 -15.26 -5.08
N GLY A 39 7.69 -16.38 -4.74
CA GLY A 39 7.23 -17.33 -3.73
C GLY A 39 7.28 -18.78 -4.22
N GLY A 40 7.30 -19.74 -3.30
CA GLY A 40 7.41 -21.17 -3.61
C GLY A 40 8.66 -21.50 -4.42
N ASN A 41 8.48 -22.06 -5.60
CA ASN A 41 9.54 -22.40 -6.55
C ASN A 41 10.04 -21.22 -7.40
N ASP A 42 9.39 -20.06 -7.34
CA ASP A 42 9.88 -18.81 -7.91
C ASP A 42 10.69 -18.04 -6.86
N TYR A 43 12.00 -18.04 -7.02
CA TYR A 43 12.93 -17.38 -6.09
C TYR A 43 13.16 -15.91 -6.41
N GLY A 44 12.74 -15.43 -7.60
CA GLY A 44 13.13 -14.13 -8.13
C GLY A 44 14.63 -14.05 -8.36
N VAL A 45 15.24 -12.89 -8.12
CA VAL A 45 16.68 -12.70 -8.19
C VAL A 45 17.40 -13.52 -7.10
N ILE A 46 18.47 -14.20 -7.50
CA ILE A 46 19.31 -15.01 -6.60
C ILE A 46 20.73 -14.46 -6.61
N SER A 47 21.30 -14.23 -5.43
CA SER A 47 22.72 -13.92 -5.27
C SER A 47 23.28 -14.77 -4.11
N ASN A 48 24.09 -15.79 -4.46
CA ASN A 48 24.50 -16.86 -3.56
C ASN A 48 23.27 -17.58 -2.92
N SER A 49 23.15 -17.60 -1.61
CA SER A 49 22.00 -18.16 -0.89
C SER A 49 20.88 -17.15 -0.60
N ILE A 50 21.04 -15.90 -1.03
CA ILE A 50 20.08 -14.82 -0.81
C ILE A 50 19.10 -14.79 -1.98
N THR A 51 17.81 -14.71 -1.69
CA THR A 51 16.75 -14.68 -2.70
C THR A 51 15.86 -13.45 -2.55
N GLU A 52 15.39 -12.91 -3.67
CA GLU A 52 14.44 -11.80 -3.70
C GLU A 52 13.18 -12.12 -2.88
N LYS A 53 12.56 -13.29 -3.10
CA LYS A 53 11.33 -13.68 -2.41
C LYS A 53 11.47 -13.59 -0.87
N LYS A 54 12.64 -13.91 -0.32
CA LYS A 54 12.86 -13.88 1.13
C LYS A 54 13.00 -12.46 1.65
N ILE A 55 13.71 -11.59 0.92
CA ILE A 55 13.84 -10.17 1.26
C ILE A 55 12.47 -9.50 1.24
N VAL A 56 11.72 -9.72 0.16
CA VAL A 56 10.37 -9.14 -0.01
C VAL A 56 9.42 -9.61 1.09
N GLU A 57 9.42 -10.89 1.42
CA GLU A 57 8.62 -11.45 2.53
C GLU A 57 8.94 -10.76 3.86
N GLN A 58 10.24 -10.57 4.18
CA GLN A 58 10.67 -9.92 5.41
C GLN A 58 10.20 -8.47 5.48
N VAL A 59 10.38 -7.68 4.41
CA VAL A 59 9.95 -6.28 4.34
C VAL A 59 8.43 -6.17 4.43
N THR A 60 7.71 -7.01 3.69
CA THR A 60 6.23 -7.04 3.69
C THR A 60 5.66 -7.33 5.08
N ASN A 61 6.22 -8.30 5.79
CA ASN A 61 5.79 -8.64 7.15
C ASN A 61 6.05 -7.48 8.13
N LYS A 62 7.18 -6.78 7.99
CA LYS A 62 7.47 -5.57 8.78
C LYS A 62 6.46 -4.45 8.49
N ILE A 63 6.11 -4.19 7.22
CA ILE A 63 5.10 -3.19 6.86
C ILE A 63 3.77 -3.53 7.51
N LYS A 64 3.33 -4.78 7.42
CA LYS A 64 2.06 -5.23 8.01
C LYS A 64 2.04 -5.03 9.52
N SER A 65 3.13 -5.33 10.21
CA SER A 65 3.23 -5.22 11.67
C SER A 65 3.20 -3.78 12.19
N LEU A 66 3.61 -2.81 11.37
CA LEU A 66 3.67 -1.39 11.74
C LEU A 66 2.34 -0.64 11.56
N ASN A 67 1.36 -1.22 10.83
CA ASN A 67 0.12 -0.55 10.49
C ASN A 67 -1.07 -1.13 11.25
N SER A 68 -1.62 -0.38 12.19
CA SER A 68 -2.84 -0.74 12.93
C SER A 68 -4.11 -0.03 12.43
N ASN A 69 -3.95 1.12 11.76
CA ASN A 69 -5.05 2.01 11.37
C ASN A 69 -5.45 1.89 9.89
N VAL A 70 -4.73 1.09 9.11
CA VAL A 70 -4.95 0.86 7.67
C VAL A 70 -5.25 -0.62 7.45
N VAL A 71 -6.14 -0.92 6.52
CA VAL A 71 -6.41 -2.32 6.14
C VAL A 71 -5.37 -2.75 5.11
N ILE A 72 -4.46 -3.65 5.50
CA ILE A 72 -3.44 -4.19 4.61
C ILE A 72 -3.76 -5.64 4.27
N HIS A 73 -3.95 -5.90 2.98
CA HIS A 73 -4.03 -7.23 2.41
C HIS A 73 -2.69 -7.60 1.79
N LEU A 74 -2.26 -8.82 1.97
CA LEU A 74 -1.07 -9.36 1.31
C LEU A 74 -1.53 -10.33 0.22
N THR A 75 -0.89 -10.30 -0.95
CA THR A 75 -1.16 -11.31 -1.99
C THR A 75 -0.79 -12.71 -1.50
N ARG A 76 0.31 -12.83 -0.74
CA ARG A 76 0.70 -14.03 -0.01
C ARG A 76 1.21 -13.66 1.39
N SER A 77 0.96 -14.51 2.36
CA SER A 77 1.43 -14.37 3.75
C SER A 77 2.51 -15.38 4.15
N ASP A 78 2.80 -16.30 3.25
CA ASP A 78 3.77 -17.39 3.40
C ASP A 78 4.59 -17.57 2.10
N ASP A 79 5.36 -18.64 1.98
CA ASP A 79 6.18 -18.93 0.80
C ASP A 79 5.38 -19.65 -0.31
N THR A 80 4.12 -19.27 -0.54
CA THR A 80 3.30 -19.80 -1.62
C THR A 80 3.63 -19.11 -2.95
N PHE A 81 3.73 -19.91 -4.03
CA PHE A 81 3.76 -19.39 -5.39
C PHE A 81 2.38 -18.89 -5.82
N LEU A 82 2.33 -17.71 -6.44
CA LEU A 82 1.14 -17.18 -7.12
C LEU A 82 1.53 -16.72 -8.51
N SER A 83 0.74 -17.10 -9.52
CA SER A 83 0.87 -16.58 -10.88
C SER A 83 0.53 -15.09 -10.95
N TYR A 84 0.89 -14.44 -12.05
CA TYR A 84 0.54 -13.03 -12.27
C TYR A 84 -0.98 -12.82 -12.31
N GLU A 85 -1.72 -13.78 -12.90
CA GLU A 85 -3.17 -13.77 -12.96
C GLU A 85 -3.79 -13.87 -11.57
N GLU A 86 -3.36 -14.84 -10.75
CA GLU A 86 -3.86 -15.01 -9.38
C GLU A 86 -3.64 -13.75 -8.54
N ARG A 87 -2.48 -13.06 -8.69
CA ARG A 87 -2.20 -11.80 -8.01
C ARG A 87 -3.15 -10.70 -8.45
N THR A 88 -3.35 -10.53 -9.76
CA THR A 88 -4.23 -9.48 -10.29
C THR A 88 -5.71 -9.77 -10.02
N ASP A 89 -6.15 -11.01 -10.06
CA ASP A 89 -7.51 -11.43 -9.67
C ASP A 89 -7.78 -11.11 -8.20
N PHE A 90 -6.83 -11.41 -7.32
CA PHE A 90 -6.91 -11.06 -5.91
C PHE A 90 -7.03 -9.54 -5.71
N ILE A 91 -6.18 -8.75 -6.37
CA ILE A 91 -6.18 -7.30 -6.32
C ILE A 91 -7.53 -6.74 -6.79
N ASN A 92 -7.98 -7.15 -7.97
CA ASN A 92 -9.19 -6.64 -8.61
C ASN A 92 -10.47 -7.07 -7.87
N LYS A 93 -10.43 -8.20 -7.16
CA LYS A 93 -11.50 -8.63 -6.25
C LYS A 93 -11.59 -7.73 -5.01
N ILE A 94 -10.46 -7.33 -4.42
CA ILE A 94 -10.40 -6.47 -3.22
C ILE A 94 -10.74 -5.02 -3.58
N LYS A 95 -10.31 -4.54 -4.76
CA LYS A 95 -10.42 -3.14 -5.20
C LYS A 95 -9.83 -2.18 -4.17
N PRO A 96 -8.54 -2.30 -3.85
CA PRO A 96 -7.89 -1.45 -2.88
C PRO A 96 -7.76 0.00 -3.38
N ASP A 97 -7.45 0.91 -2.48
CA ASP A 97 -7.13 2.29 -2.83
C ASP A 97 -5.74 2.42 -3.48
N LEU A 98 -4.85 1.42 -3.25
CA LEU A 98 -3.50 1.34 -3.83
C LEU A 98 -2.95 -0.09 -3.79
N VAL A 99 -2.18 -0.44 -4.81
CA VAL A 99 -1.30 -1.63 -4.83
C VAL A 99 0.16 -1.19 -4.77
N LEU A 100 0.92 -1.76 -3.83
CA LEU A 100 2.39 -1.68 -3.82
C LEU A 100 2.95 -3.09 -4.04
N SER A 101 3.57 -3.31 -5.19
CA SER A 101 4.26 -4.58 -5.49
C SER A 101 5.75 -4.42 -5.18
N LEU A 102 6.25 -5.22 -4.23
CA LEU A 102 7.62 -5.12 -3.75
C LEU A 102 8.51 -6.11 -4.48
N HIS A 103 9.65 -5.64 -4.96
CA HIS A 103 10.64 -6.38 -5.73
C HIS A 103 12.07 -6.06 -5.31
N VAL A 104 13.02 -6.87 -5.80
CA VAL A 104 14.46 -6.62 -5.72
C VAL A 104 15.06 -6.80 -7.10
N ASN A 105 15.72 -5.78 -7.58
CA ASN A 105 16.25 -5.70 -8.94
C ASN A 105 17.59 -6.43 -9.10
N SER A 106 17.99 -6.64 -10.36
CA SER A 106 19.32 -7.13 -10.75
C SER A 106 19.82 -6.44 -12.00
N SER A 107 21.15 -6.40 -12.18
CA SER A 107 21.77 -5.84 -13.37
C SER A 107 23.06 -6.60 -13.69
N LEU A 108 23.36 -6.76 -14.98
CA LEU A 108 24.67 -7.24 -15.43
C LEU A 108 25.81 -6.27 -15.05
N ASN A 109 25.50 -4.98 -14.94
CA ASN A 109 26.42 -3.99 -14.43
C ASN A 109 26.25 -3.88 -12.91
N ASN A 110 27.18 -4.42 -12.15
CA ASN A 110 27.17 -4.42 -10.68
C ASN A 110 27.33 -3.01 -10.05
N LYS A 111 27.61 -1.97 -10.85
CA LYS A 111 27.61 -0.57 -10.42
C LYS A 111 26.20 0.04 -10.42
N THR A 112 25.24 -0.59 -11.13
CA THR A 112 23.84 -0.16 -11.10
C THR A 112 23.29 -0.36 -9.69
N SER A 113 22.69 0.66 -9.12
CA SER A 113 22.24 0.65 -7.72
C SER A 113 21.13 1.66 -7.49
N GLY A 114 20.38 1.44 -6.44
CA GLY A 114 19.39 2.37 -5.93
C GLY A 114 17.96 1.84 -6.06
N LEU A 115 17.09 2.42 -5.27
CA LEU A 115 15.66 2.13 -5.23
C LEU A 115 14.97 2.77 -6.43
N GLU A 116 14.05 2.07 -7.07
CA GLU A 116 13.31 2.53 -8.24
C GLU A 116 11.81 2.31 -8.07
N PHE A 117 11.03 3.17 -8.71
CA PHE A 117 9.58 3.03 -8.76
C PHE A 117 9.14 2.84 -10.20
N TYR A 118 8.21 1.93 -10.44
CA TYR A 118 7.65 1.72 -11.78
C TYR A 118 6.15 1.91 -11.78
N VAL A 119 5.66 2.55 -12.85
CA VAL A 119 4.24 2.75 -13.15
C VAL A 119 3.96 2.35 -14.60
N ALA A 120 2.72 1.99 -14.93
CA ALA A 120 2.33 1.67 -16.31
C ALA A 120 1.68 2.88 -16.97
N LYS A 121 2.26 3.33 -18.10
CA LYS A 121 1.81 4.52 -18.82
C LYS A 121 0.46 4.32 -19.56
N GLU A 122 0.15 3.07 -19.89
CA GLU A 122 -0.99 2.70 -20.75
C GLU A 122 -2.22 2.29 -19.93
N THR A 123 -2.45 2.90 -18.75
CA THR A 123 -3.61 2.62 -17.90
C THR A 123 -4.32 3.91 -17.54
N GLU A 124 -5.62 3.82 -17.27
CA GLU A 124 -6.41 4.96 -16.78
C GLU A 124 -5.92 5.46 -15.40
N PHE A 125 -5.19 4.62 -14.66
CA PHE A 125 -4.64 4.93 -13.33
C PHE A 125 -3.23 5.55 -13.38
N PHE A 126 -2.67 5.81 -14.57
CA PHE A 126 -1.29 6.29 -14.72
C PHE A 126 -1.01 7.54 -13.90
N GLU A 127 -1.82 8.59 -14.05
CA GLU A 127 -1.59 9.87 -13.36
C GLU A 127 -1.60 9.69 -11.84
N LYS A 128 -2.56 8.90 -11.31
CA LYS A 128 -2.64 8.63 -9.89
C LYS A 128 -1.48 7.77 -9.39
N SER A 129 -1.09 6.75 -10.15
CA SER A 129 0.06 5.89 -9.83
C SER A 129 1.36 6.69 -9.84
N ASN A 130 1.52 7.61 -10.79
CA ASN A 130 2.70 8.47 -10.91
C ASN A 130 2.78 9.51 -9.77
N GLU A 131 1.65 10.09 -9.36
CA GLU A 131 1.56 10.95 -8.16
C GLU A 131 2.03 10.18 -6.92
N ILE A 132 1.52 8.96 -6.74
CA ILE A 132 1.87 8.09 -5.61
C ILE A 132 3.36 7.72 -5.64
N ALA A 133 3.89 7.33 -6.81
CA ALA A 133 5.31 7.03 -6.98
C ALA A 133 6.19 8.25 -6.65
N THR A 134 5.76 9.46 -7.03
CA THR A 134 6.47 10.71 -6.71
C THR A 134 6.49 10.96 -5.20
N ARG A 135 5.37 10.81 -4.53
CA ARG A 135 5.29 10.97 -3.07
C ARG A 135 6.11 9.92 -2.32
N LEU A 136 6.12 8.67 -2.79
CA LEU A 136 6.99 7.62 -2.25
C LEU A 136 8.47 7.95 -2.45
N HIS A 137 8.86 8.37 -3.66
CA HIS A 137 10.22 8.83 -3.97
C HIS A 137 10.68 9.92 -3.00
N ASP A 138 9.86 10.94 -2.79
CA ASP A 138 10.17 12.06 -1.90
C ASP A 138 10.26 11.61 -0.43
N LYS A 139 9.37 10.71 -0.01
CA LYS A 139 9.37 10.12 1.33
C LYS A 139 10.68 9.35 1.58
N PHE A 140 11.05 8.45 0.68
CA PHE A 140 12.29 7.68 0.80
C PHE A 140 13.53 8.58 0.78
N SER A 141 13.54 9.62 -0.05
CA SER A 141 14.64 10.59 -0.13
C SER A 141 14.86 11.37 1.17
N LYS A 142 13.80 11.58 1.96
CA LYS A 142 13.86 12.28 3.24
C LYS A 142 14.18 11.33 4.41
N ASP A 143 13.60 10.14 4.41
CA ASP A 143 13.60 9.25 5.58
C ASP A 143 14.77 8.26 5.59
N THR A 144 15.43 8.07 4.45
CA THR A 144 16.48 7.06 4.30
C THR A 144 17.76 7.64 3.69
N ASN A 145 18.89 6.96 3.92
CA ASN A 145 20.14 7.25 3.22
C ASN A 145 20.33 6.34 1.99
N LEU A 146 19.26 5.68 1.55
CA LEU A 146 19.32 4.82 0.36
C LEU A 146 19.44 5.68 -0.90
N LYS A 147 20.20 5.20 -1.85
CA LYS A 147 20.22 5.83 -3.17
C LYS A 147 18.86 5.61 -3.84
N ILE A 148 18.26 6.70 -4.31
CA ILE A 148 17.04 6.64 -5.11
C ILE A 148 17.41 6.85 -6.58
N ALA A 149 17.10 5.88 -7.43
CA ALA A 149 17.45 5.93 -8.86
C ALA A 149 16.33 6.55 -9.71
N GLY A 150 15.12 6.70 -9.16
CA GLY A 150 14.04 7.49 -9.76
C GLY A 150 12.77 6.71 -10.10
N ILE A 151 11.90 7.36 -10.87
CA ILE A 151 10.62 6.82 -11.31
C ILE A 151 10.72 6.49 -12.80
N LYS A 152 10.23 5.32 -13.17
CA LYS A 152 10.27 4.80 -14.54
C LYS A 152 8.90 4.29 -14.97
N THR A 153 8.73 4.12 -16.26
CA THR A 153 7.56 3.42 -16.80
C THR A 153 7.97 2.03 -17.29
N GLY A 154 7.10 1.03 -17.09
CA GLY A 154 7.36 -0.33 -17.55
C GLY A 154 6.07 -1.10 -17.82
N PRO A 155 6.11 -2.07 -18.76
CA PRO A 155 4.94 -2.84 -19.17
C PRO A 155 4.68 -4.05 -18.25
N PHE A 156 4.90 -3.91 -16.96
CA PHE A 156 4.71 -4.98 -16.00
C PHE A 156 3.27 -5.42 -15.90
N TYR A 157 3.04 -6.74 -15.86
CA TYR A 157 1.71 -7.34 -15.90
C TYR A 157 0.82 -6.82 -14.77
N ILE A 158 1.32 -6.82 -13.54
CA ILE A 158 0.56 -6.39 -12.37
C ILE A 158 0.14 -4.91 -12.47
N LEU A 159 0.98 -4.05 -13.04
CA LEU A 159 0.65 -2.64 -13.24
C LEU A 159 -0.41 -2.43 -14.33
N LYS A 160 -0.37 -3.26 -15.38
CA LYS A 160 -1.28 -3.13 -16.54
C LYS A 160 -2.64 -3.78 -16.31
N ARG A 161 -2.73 -4.76 -15.41
CA ARG A 161 -3.92 -5.56 -15.16
C ARG A 161 -4.62 -5.28 -13.83
N SER A 162 -4.05 -4.42 -13.01
CA SER A 162 -4.74 -3.91 -11.81
C SER A 162 -5.72 -2.82 -12.21
N ASP A 163 -6.98 -2.98 -11.81
CA ASP A 163 -8.08 -2.01 -12.03
C ASP A 163 -8.09 -0.92 -10.94
N VAL A 164 -6.91 -0.56 -10.44
CA VAL A 164 -6.67 0.40 -9.36
C VAL A 164 -5.26 1.00 -9.50
N PRO A 165 -4.95 2.14 -8.85
CA PRO A 165 -3.60 2.68 -8.82
C PRO A 165 -2.59 1.65 -8.32
N ALA A 166 -1.48 1.47 -9.03
CA ALA A 166 -0.47 0.47 -8.72
C ALA A 166 0.95 1.00 -8.98
N VAL A 167 1.87 0.69 -8.06
CA VAL A 167 3.30 1.03 -8.15
C VAL A 167 4.13 -0.20 -7.81
N ILE A 168 5.12 -0.52 -8.64
CA ILE A 168 6.19 -1.45 -8.26
C ILE A 168 7.29 -0.65 -7.55
N VAL A 169 7.77 -1.19 -6.45
CA VAL A 169 8.90 -0.67 -5.69
C VAL A 169 10.05 -1.67 -5.75
N GLU A 170 11.06 -1.35 -6.55
CA GLU A 170 12.33 -2.07 -6.58
C GLU A 170 13.19 -1.56 -5.43
N LEU A 171 13.39 -2.38 -4.41
CA LEU A 171 14.02 -1.99 -3.14
C LEU A 171 15.54 -1.77 -3.25
N GLY A 172 16.13 -2.06 -4.39
CA GLY A 172 17.56 -1.99 -4.71
C GLY A 172 18.01 -3.17 -5.56
N TYR A 173 19.29 -3.21 -5.89
CA TYR A 173 19.87 -4.23 -6.77
C TYR A 173 20.63 -5.28 -5.96
N LEU A 174 20.20 -6.55 -5.99
CA LEU A 174 20.87 -7.63 -5.29
C LEU A 174 22.26 -7.94 -5.87
N THR A 175 22.52 -7.50 -7.09
CA THR A 175 23.81 -7.58 -7.78
C THR A 175 24.80 -6.47 -7.41
N ASN A 176 24.35 -5.43 -6.70
CA ASN A 176 25.19 -4.35 -6.18
C ASN A 176 25.54 -4.59 -4.71
N GLU A 177 26.81 -4.55 -4.34
CA GLU A 177 27.26 -4.89 -3.00
C GLU A 177 26.72 -3.95 -1.89
N ASN A 178 26.52 -2.66 -2.18
CA ASN A 178 25.98 -1.71 -1.20
C ASN A 178 24.47 -1.93 -1.02
N ASP A 179 23.72 -2.06 -2.11
CA ASP A 179 22.28 -2.34 -2.05
C ASP A 179 22.04 -3.70 -1.36
N LYS A 180 22.83 -4.73 -1.72
CA LYS A 180 22.74 -6.05 -1.09
C LYS A 180 22.93 -5.99 0.43
N LYS A 181 23.94 -5.24 0.91
CA LYS A 181 24.15 -5.05 2.35
C LYS A 181 22.92 -4.43 3.03
N ASN A 182 22.29 -3.44 2.40
CA ASN A 182 21.09 -2.80 2.92
C ASN A 182 19.89 -3.77 2.89
N LEU A 183 19.71 -4.49 1.79
CA LEU A 183 18.59 -5.42 1.58
C LEU A 183 18.57 -6.60 2.56
N ILE A 184 19.73 -7.08 3.02
CA ILE A 184 19.83 -8.19 3.99
C ILE A 184 19.94 -7.71 5.44
N ASN A 185 20.12 -6.42 5.68
CA ASN A 185 20.26 -5.86 7.03
C ASN A 185 18.88 -5.60 7.64
N ASP A 186 18.59 -6.23 8.77
CA ASP A 186 17.29 -6.13 9.43
C ASP A 186 16.91 -4.68 9.81
N LYS A 187 17.88 -3.87 10.22
CA LYS A 187 17.67 -2.46 10.56
C LYS A 187 17.32 -1.62 9.32
N GLU A 188 17.99 -1.86 8.19
CA GLU A 188 17.71 -1.14 6.93
C GLU A 188 16.36 -1.59 6.34
N GLN A 189 16.02 -2.88 6.39
CA GLN A 189 14.68 -3.36 6.06
C GLN A 189 13.60 -2.71 6.93
N SER A 190 13.89 -2.51 8.23
CA SER A 190 12.95 -1.85 9.14
C SER A 190 12.76 -0.37 8.82
N LYS A 191 13.78 0.34 8.34
CA LYS A 191 13.65 1.72 7.84
C LYS A 191 12.81 1.77 6.57
N ILE A 192 13.06 0.86 5.61
CA ILE A 192 12.25 0.73 4.38
C ILE A 192 10.78 0.51 4.74
N ALA A 193 10.50 -0.48 5.59
CA ALA A 193 9.15 -0.79 6.03
C ALA A 193 8.48 0.39 6.74
N LYS A 194 9.22 1.11 7.58
CA LYS A 194 8.73 2.30 8.27
C LYS A 194 8.35 3.41 7.28
N SER A 195 9.21 3.74 6.30
CA SER A 195 8.91 4.76 5.29
C SER A 195 7.66 4.43 4.48
N ILE A 196 7.47 3.16 4.07
CA ILE A 196 6.25 2.71 3.39
C ILE A 196 5.04 2.82 4.33
N SER A 197 5.16 2.38 5.59
CA SER A 197 4.08 2.41 6.57
C SER A 197 3.61 3.83 6.88
N GLU A 198 4.53 4.76 7.07
CA GLU A 198 4.21 6.17 7.29
C GLU A 198 3.55 6.79 6.07
N PHE A 199 4.08 6.50 4.86
CA PHE A 199 3.46 6.94 3.61
C PHE A 199 2.00 6.46 3.51
N ILE A 200 1.74 5.17 3.77
CA ILE A 200 0.38 4.61 3.73
C ILE A 200 -0.53 5.30 4.76
N SER A 201 -0.02 5.57 5.97
CA SER A 201 -0.78 6.23 7.03
C SER A 201 -1.10 7.70 6.73
N GLU A 202 -0.31 8.36 5.87
CA GLU A 202 -0.50 9.73 5.41
C GLU A 202 -1.46 9.82 4.20
N MET A 203 -1.86 8.70 3.61
CA MET A 203 -2.88 8.67 2.55
C MET A 203 -4.25 8.99 3.17
N LYS A 204 -4.97 9.94 2.56
CA LYS A 204 -6.32 10.37 2.97
C LYS A 204 -7.32 10.14 1.85
#